data_58757f61f37bfa73f015740a861f2f01
#
_entry.id   58757f61f37bfa73f015740a861f2f01
#
_cell.length_a   1.000
_cell.length_b   1.000
_cell.length_c   1.000
_cell.angle_alpha   90.00
_cell.angle_beta   90.00
_cell.angle_gamma   90.00
#
_symmetry.space_group_name_H-M   'P 1'
#
loop_
_entity.id
_entity.type
_entity.pdbx_description
1 polymer ?
#
loop_
_entity_poly.entity_id
_entity_poly.type
_entity_poly.pdbx_seq_one_letter_code
_entity_poly.pdbx_strand_id
1 'polypeptide(L)'
;FDRIGDRDAASLVNTGDPDVLEIWNNVFIQYERMPDGSLRPLPARHVDTGMGLERLVSVLQNARSNYDTDVFAPIFVAIERATGAREYRGRLGEADEGNVDTAYRVIADHIRCLTFAITDGAVPSNVGRGYVLRRILRRAVRYGRQMLGAKSGFFAGLVPVVVEHMGEAFPELRRDPAKVEAIIRDEEESFGRTLDRGMTLFYKTALDAIAAAAPAGPESPEVASVRHAAATAPDRFGVLRKFVHSRCTKRPTIAGLDAFKLYDTYGFPIDLTVLMAD
;
A
#
# COMPACT_ATOMS: atom_id res chain seq x y z
N PHE A 1 2.13 4.94 25.59
CA PHE A 1 3.52 5.33 25.79
C PHE A 1 3.72 6.77 25.34
N ASP A 2 4.26 7.61 26.19
CA ASP A 2 4.68 8.97 25.84
C ASP A 2 6.19 8.99 25.57
N ARG A 3 6.59 9.39 24.37
CA ARG A 3 8.00 9.47 23.94
C ARG A 3 8.76 10.59 24.63
N ILE A 4 8.06 11.64 25.08
CA ILE A 4 8.69 12.80 25.74
C ILE A 4 8.97 12.46 27.21
N GLY A 5 8.01 11.81 27.91
CA GLY A 5 8.11 11.50 29.33
C GLY A 5 8.00 12.72 30.23
N ASP A 6 8.02 12.48 31.55
CA ASP A 6 8.02 13.48 32.62
C ASP A 6 6.95 14.60 32.50
N ARG A 7 5.79 14.27 31.90
CA ARG A 7 4.63 15.16 31.72
C ARG A 7 3.31 14.40 31.89
N ASP A 8 2.23 15.10 32.17
CA ASP A 8 0.89 14.53 32.05
C ASP A 8 0.43 14.54 30.58
N ALA A 9 0.41 13.37 29.95
CA ALA A 9 -0.04 13.18 28.58
C ALA A 9 -1.43 12.53 28.48
N ALA A 10 -2.20 12.44 29.58
CA ALA A 10 -3.50 11.77 29.60
C ALA A 10 -4.48 12.31 28.55
N SER A 11 -4.50 13.63 28.36
CA SER A 11 -5.37 14.30 27.37
C SER A 11 -4.98 14.03 25.93
N LEU A 12 -3.77 13.51 25.66
CA LEU A 12 -3.24 13.22 24.32
C LEU A 12 -3.49 11.77 23.89
N VAL A 13 -3.98 10.93 24.78
CA VAL A 13 -4.28 9.52 24.48
C VAL A 13 -5.38 9.44 23.41
N ASN A 14 -5.14 8.68 22.34
CA ASN A 14 -6.04 8.48 21.19
C ASN A 14 -6.41 9.77 20.41
N THR A 15 -5.63 10.85 20.53
CA THR A 15 -5.84 12.07 19.76
C THR A 15 -5.09 12.09 18.42
N GLY A 16 -4.21 11.10 18.17
CA GLY A 16 -3.31 11.08 17.01
C GLY A 16 -2.01 11.87 17.22
N ASP A 17 -1.71 12.24 18.48
CA ASP A 17 -0.43 12.87 18.81
C ASP A 17 0.74 11.95 18.44
N PRO A 18 1.75 12.42 17.68
CA PRO A 18 2.85 11.59 17.20
C PRO A 18 3.81 11.10 18.30
N ASP A 19 3.82 11.75 19.46
CA ASP A 19 4.66 11.39 20.59
C ASP A 19 3.92 10.54 21.64
N VAL A 20 2.58 10.39 21.52
CA VAL A 20 1.77 9.54 22.43
C VAL A 20 1.20 8.35 21.67
N LEU A 21 1.85 7.21 21.83
CA LEU A 21 1.60 6.00 21.02
C LEU A 21 0.81 4.96 21.80
N GLU A 22 -0.21 4.38 21.17
CA GLU A 22 -0.78 3.10 21.58
C GLU A 22 0.19 1.99 21.16
N ILE A 23 0.77 1.27 22.14
CA ILE A 23 1.65 0.11 21.89
C ILE A 23 0.95 -1.20 22.19
N TRP A 24 -0.05 -1.19 23.08
CA TRP A 24 -0.77 -2.37 23.51
C TRP A 24 -2.25 -2.04 23.72
N ASN A 25 -3.12 -2.82 23.08
CA ASN A 25 -4.57 -2.72 23.23
C ASN A 25 -5.09 -3.93 24.01
N ASN A 26 -5.88 -3.69 25.07
CA ASN A 26 -6.52 -4.72 25.87
C ASN A 26 -8.03 -4.57 25.78
N VAL A 27 -8.70 -5.58 25.21
CA VAL A 27 -10.16 -5.60 25.03
C VAL A 27 -10.79 -6.53 26.06
N PHE A 28 -11.69 -6.00 26.86
CA PHE A 28 -12.42 -6.75 27.88
C PHE A 28 -13.80 -7.14 27.35
N ILE A 29 -14.04 -8.45 27.16
CA ILE A 29 -15.26 -8.98 26.57
C ILE A 29 -16.09 -9.61 27.67
N GLN A 30 -17.24 -9.00 28.00
CA GLN A 30 -18.13 -9.41 29.09
C GLN A 30 -19.53 -9.76 28.61
N TYR A 31 -19.94 -9.25 27.43
CA TYR A 31 -21.31 -9.33 26.95
C TYR A 31 -21.37 -9.81 25.53
N GLU A 32 -22.42 -10.53 25.18
CA GLU A 32 -22.84 -10.83 23.83
C GLU A 32 -23.98 -9.87 23.42
N ARG A 33 -23.88 -9.30 22.24
CA ARG A 33 -24.96 -8.47 21.66
C ARG A 33 -25.94 -9.38 20.94
N MET A 34 -27.18 -9.40 21.41
CA MET A 34 -28.26 -10.17 20.82
C MET A 34 -28.82 -9.48 19.56
N PRO A 35 -29.56 -10.20 18.68
CA PRO A 35 -30.16 -9.61 17.47
C PRO A 35 -31.12 -8.43 17.75
N ASP A 36 -31.75 -8.40 18.91
CA ASP A 36 -32.65 -7.30 19.36
C ASP A 36 -31.89 -6.09 19.92
N GLY A 37 -30.52 -6.14 19.92
CA GLY A 37 -29.66 -5.10 20.44
C GLY A 37 -29.41 -5.16 21.95
N SER A 38 -30.07 -6.05 22.70
CA SER A 38 -29.82 -6.24 24.13
C SER A 38 -28.45 -6.87 24.39
N LEU A 39 -27.91 -6.68 25.60
CA LEU A 39 -26.63 -7.25 26.02
C LEU A 39 -26.90 -8.38 27.02
N ARG A 40 -26.41 -9.58 26.70
CA ARG A 40 -26.44 -10.72 27.57
C ARG A 40 -25.04 -10.99 28.16
N PRO A 41 -24.89 -11.13 29.47
CA PRO A 41 -23.59 -11.50 30.06
C PRO A 41 -23.10 -12.83 29.52
N LEU A 42 -21.81 -12.90 29.19
CA LEU A 42 -21.15 -14.15 28.81
C LEU A 42 -20.97 -15.06 30.08
N PRO A 43 -20.94 -16.39 29.86
CA PRO A 43 -20.67 -17.34 30.95
C PRO A 43 -19.31 -17.14 31.63
N ALA A 44 -18.35 -16.64 30.90
CA ALA A 44 -17.02 -16.26 31.38
C ALA A 44 -16.60 -14.90 30.84
N ARG A 45 -15.73 -14.21 31.54
CA ARG A 45 -15.10 -12.99 31.11
C ARG A 45 -13.86 -13.32 30.30
N HIS A 46 -13.67 -12.64 29.18
CA HIS A 46 -12.54 -12.84 28.31
C HIS A 46 -11.75 -11.55 28.15
N VAL A 47 -10.46 -11.68 27.93
CA VAL A 47 -9.57 -10.58 27.56
C VAL A 47 -8.91 -10.95 26.24
N ASP A 48 -9.05 -10.09 25.27
CA ASP A 48 -8.30 -10.14 24.01
C ASP A 48 -7.27 -9.03 24.00
N THR A 49 -6.06 -9.33 23.55
CA THR A 49 -4.98 -8.34 23.54
C THR A 49 -4.26 -8.29 22.20
N GLY A 50 -3.88 -7.09 21.79
CA GLY A 50 -3.04 -6.86 20.61
C GLY A 50 -1.92 -5.89 20.91
N MET A 51 -0.67 -6.31 20.67
CA MET A 51 0.51 -5.46 20.79
C MET A 51 1.13 -5.22 19.39
N GLY A 52 1.38 -3.96 19.05
CA GLY A 52 2.03 -3.62 17.79
C GLY A 52 3.53 -3.89 17.86
N LEU A 53 4.01 -4.96 17.18
CA LEU A 53 5.43 -5.28 17.13
C LEU A 53 6.27 -4.08 16.68
N GLU A 54 5.92 -3.47 15.57
CA GLU A 54 6.66 -2.36 14.98
C GLU A 54 6.66 -1.11 15.87
N ARG A 55 5.53 -0.86 16.53
CA ARG A 55 5.43 0.26 17.48
C ARG A 55 6.33 0.03 18.69
N LEU A 56 6.30 -1.19 19.26
CA LEU A 56 7.16 -1.56 20.37
C LEU A 56 8.63 -1.45 20.01
N VAL A 57 9.04 -2.00 18.85
CA VAL A 57 10.41 -1.93 18.35
C VAL A 57 10.83 -0.48 18.15
N SER A 58 9.97 0.37 17.58
CA SER A 58 10.30 1.78 17.38
C SER A 58 10.55 2.53 18.70
N VAL A 59 9.83 2.15 19.76
CA VAL A 59 10.09 2.71 21.11
C VAL A 59 11.41 2.20 21.67
N LEU A 60 11.68 0.90 21.60
CA LEU A 60 12.90 0.29 22.12
C LEU A 60 14.17 0.80 21.42
N GLN A 61 14.08 1.04 20.11
CA GLN A 61 15.19 1.56 19.30
C GLN A 61 15.25 3.10 19.26
N ASN A 62 14.33 3.77 19.99
CA ASN A 62 14.20 5.23 19.95
C ASN A 62 14.08 5.80 18.52
N ALA A 63 13.42 5.05 17.63
CA ALA A 63 13.16 5.45 16.26
C ALA A 63 11.84 6.23 16.18
N ARG A 64 11.79 7.32 15.40
CA ARG A 64 10.57 8.13 15.27
C ARG A 64 9.50 7.48 14.42
N SER A 65 9.90 6.70 13.44
CA SER A 65 9.00 5.94 12.58
C SER A 65 9.21 4.44 12.77
N ASN A 66 8.15 3.65 12.66
CA ASN A 66 8.23 2.19 12.61
C ASN A 66 9.15 1.72 11.47
N TYR A 67 9.19 2.48 10.39
CA TYR A 67 9.99 2.19 9.20
C TYR A 67 11.48 2.50 9.35
N ASP A 68 11.88 3.28 10.39
CA ASP A 68 13.28 3.63 10.66
C ASP A 68 13.95 2.58 11.58
N THR A 69 13.29 1.44 11.78
CA THR A 69 13.77 0.35 12.62
C THR A 69 14.48 -0.73 11.80
N ASP A 70 15.20 -1.60 12.49
CA ASP A 70 15.86 -2.76 11.88
C ASP A 70 14.86 -3.75 11.27
N VAL A 71 13.60 -3.72 11.66
CA VAL A 71 12.52 -4.54 11.04
C VAL A 71 12.40 -4.28 9.54
N PHE A 72 12.60 -3.05 9.09
CA PHE A 72 12.44 -2.64 7.69
C PHE A 72 13.74 -2.33 6.96
N ALA A 73 14.77 -1.86 7.67
CA ALA A 73 16.02 -1.40 7.07
C ALA A 73 16.67 -2.41 6.09
N PRO A 74 16.78 -3.71 6.38
CA PRO A 74 17.35 -4.67 5.44
C PRO A 74 16.51 -4.84 4.17
N ILE A 75 15.18 -4.74 4.28
CA ILE A 75 14.27 -4.84 3.14
C ILE A 75 14.42 -3.59 2.25
N PHE A 76 14.59 -2.40 2.83
CA PHE A 76 14.83 -1.17 2.06
C PHE A 76 16.13 -1.25 1.26
N VAL A 77 17.20 -1.74 1.85
CA VAL A 77 18.47 -1.96 1.13
C VAL A 77 18.28 -2.94 -0.03
N ALA A 78 17.50 -3.98 0.16
CA ALA A 78 17.20 -4.94 -0.90
C ALA A 78 16.35 -4.34 -2.03
N ILE A 79 15.37 -3.50 -1.70
CA ILE A 79 14.55 -2.76 -2.68
C ILE A 79 15.43 -1.83 -3.50
N GLU A 80 16.31 -1.05 -2.86
CA GLU A 80 17.26 -0.16 -3.53
C GLU A 80 18.12 -0.93 -4.55
N ARG A 81 18.71 -2.04 -4.12
CA ARG A 81 19.54 -2.90 -5.00
C ARG A 81 18.76 -3.48 -6.17
N ALA A 82 17.51 -3.91 -5.93
CA ALA A 82 16.68 -4.54 -6.95
C ALA A 82 16.14 -3.53 -7.99
N THR A 83 15.96 -2.28 -7.60
CA THR A 83 15.33 -1.25 -8.43
C THR A 83 16.32 -0.22 -9.00
N GLY A 84 17.44 0.00 -8.31
CA GLY A 84 18.36 1.11 -8.59
C GLY A 84 17.79 2.48 -8.23
N ALA A 85 16.68 2.54 -7.49
CA ALA A 85 16.10 3.79 -7.00
C ALA A 85 17.02 4.44 -5.95
N ARG A 86 16.79 5.74 -5.67
CA ARG A 86 17.50 6.42 -4.58
C ARG A 86 17.18 5.73 -3.24
N GLU A 87 18.07 5.87 -2.29
CA GLU A 87 17.86 5.41 -0.91
C GLU A 87 16.57 5.95 -0.27
N TYR A 88 16.02 5.20 0.67
CA TYR A 88 14.91 5.63 1.52
C TYR A 88 15.35 6.79 2.43
N ARG A 89 14.51 7.82 2.56
CA ARG A 89 14.81 9.04 3.32
C ARG A 89 13.77 9.41 4.37
N GLY A 90 12.76 8.59 4.56
CA GLY A 90 11.70 8.80 5.56
C GLY A 90 10.76 9.98 5.26
N ARG A 91 10.73 10.50 4.03
CA ARG A 91 9.89 11.63 3.65
C ARG A 91 8.42 11.26 3.60
N LEU A 92 7.54 12.22 3.90
CA LEU A 92 6.09 12.06 3.95
C LEU A 92 5.39 13.17 3.17
N GLY A 93 4.17 12.87 2.67
CA GLY A 93 3.32 13.85 2.00
C GLY A 93 4.01 14.54 0.82
N GLU A 94 3.91 15.85 0.74
CA GLU A 94 4.49 16.64 -0.35
C GLU A 94 6.02 16.62 -0.39
N ALA A 95 6.70 16.33 0.72
CA ALA A 95 8.15 16.20 0.76
C ALA A 95 8.66 14.89 0.12
N ASP A 96 7.79 13.90 -0.09
CA ASP A 96 8.10 12.64 -0.78
C ASP A 96 7.89 12.79 -2.28
N GLU A 97 8.79 13.49 -2.94
CA GLU A 97 8.76 13.70 -4.39
C GLU A 97 8.73 12.37 -5.15
N GLY A 98 7.74 12.22 -6.03
CA GLY A 98 7.53 11.00 -6.82
C GLY A 98 7.04 9.81 -6.00
N ASN A 99 6.65 9.99 -4.74
CA ASN A 99 6.20 8.93 -3.82
C ASN A 99 7.21 7.79 -3.66
N VAL A 100 8.49 8.10 -3.73
CA VAL A 100 9.57 7.10 -3.64
C VAL A 100 9.62 6.47 -2.26
N ASP A 101 9.63 7.29 -1.18
CA ASP A 101 9.66 6.77 0.19
C ASP A 101 8.36 6.04 0.56
N THR A 102 7.23 6.50 0.03
CA THR A 102 5.95 5.79 0.13
C THR A 102 6.02 4.42 -0.55
N ALA A 103 6.64 4.32 -1.73
CA ALA A 103 6.82 3.05 -2.42
C ALA A 103 7.68 2.07 -1.61
N TYR A 104 8.79 2.52 -1.03
CA TYR A 104 9.61 1.71 -0.13
C TYR A 104 8.79 1.12 1.02
N ARG A 105 8.02 1.96 1.72
CA ARG A 105 7.16 1.52 2.83
C ARG A 105 6.13 0.48 2.40
N VAL A 106 5.42 0.77 1.32
CA VAL A 106 4.39 -0.15 0.79
C VAL A 106 5.00 -1.49 0.38
N ILE A 107 6.11 -1.48 -0.34
CA ILE A 107 6.75 -2.71 -0.82
C ILE A 107 7.27 -3.54 0.35
N ALA A 108 7.98 -2.92 1.30
CA ALA A 108 8.57 -3.63 2.44
C ALA A 108 7.51 -4.21 3.39
N ASP A 109 6.47 -3.44 3.69
CA ASP A 109 5.35 -3.91 4.50
C ASP A 109 4.62 -5.08 3.83
N HIS A 110 4.35 -4.95 2.54
CA HIS A 110 3.58 -5.94 1.80
C HIS A 110 4.35 -7.24 1.53
N ILE A 111 5.66 -7.17 1.22
CA ILE A 111 6.45 -8.42 1.04
C ILE A 111 6.55 -9.18 2.35
N ARG A 112 6.73 -8.51 3.48
CA ARG A 112 6.75 -9.14 4.78
C ARG A 112 5.41 -9.81 5.08
N CYS A 113 4.30 -9.07 4.96
CA CYS A 113 2.95 -9.61 5.15
C CYS A 113 2.68 -10.84 4.28
N LEU A 114 3.00 -10.79 2.99
CA LEU A 114 2.76 -11.88 2.05
C LEU A 114 3.65 -13.09 2.31
N THR A 115 4.91 -12.88 2.66
CA THR A 115 5.83 -13.99 2.99
C THR A 115 5.30 -14.79 4.17
N PHE A 116 4.87 -14.15 5.24
CA PHE A 116 4.25 -14.83 6.39
C PHE A 116 2.95 -15.51 6.03
N ALA A 117 2.01 -14.80 5.42
CA ALA A 117 0.68 -15.33 5.11
C ALA A 117 0.74 -16.54 4.16
N ILE A 118 1.64 -16.52 3.16
CA ILE A 118 1.80 -17.63 2.23
C ILE A 118 2.52 -18.80 2.90
N THR A 119 3.50 -18.55 3.77
CA THR A 119 4.13 -19.58 4.60
C THR A 119 3.09 -20.31 5.45
N ASP A 120 2.10 -19.60 5.99
CA ASP A 120 0.99 -20.16 6.76
C ASP A 120 -0.09 -20.84 5.89
N GLY A 121 0.13 -20.92 4.58
CA GLY A 121 -0.73 -21.65 3.64
C GLY A 121 -1.80 -20.82 2.94
N ALA A 122 -1.83 -19.50 3.12
CA ALA A 122 -2.72 -18.65 2.36
C ALA A 122 -2.19 -18.45 0.92
N VAL A 123 -3.09 -18.45 -0.08
CA VAL A 123 -2.71 -18.30 -1.49
C VAL A 123 -3.50 -17.15 -2.12
N PRO A 124 -2.86 -16.25 -2.89
CA PRO A 124 -3.56 -15.23 -3.65
C PRO A 124 -4.60 -15.86 -4.60
N SER A 125 -5.84 -15.34 -4.57
CA SER A 125 -6.93 -15.87 -5.38
C SER A 125 -7.95 -14.78 -5.76
N ASN A 126 -9.03 -15.16 -6.46
CA ASN A 126 -10.09 -14.22 -6.83
C ASN A 126 -11.18 -14.03 -5.76
N VAL A 127 -11.17 -14.82 -4.71
CA VAL A 127 -12.23 -14.84 -3.70
C VAL A 127 -11.70 -14.88 -2.28
N GLY A 128 -12.51 -14.41 -1.32
CA GLY A 128 -12.24 -14.53 0.10
C GLY A 128 -10.91 -13.91 0.55
N ARG A 129 -10.21 -14.59 1.45
CA ARG A 129 -8.93 -14.12 1.99
C ARG A 129 -7.82 -14.03 0.93
N GLY A 130 -7.82 -14.94 -0.05
CA GLY A 130 -6.86 -14.92 -1.14
C GLY A 130 -6.97 -13.69 -2.03
N TYR A 131 -8.18 -13.13 -2.19
CA TYR A 131 -8.38 -11.86 -2.89
C TYR A 131 -7.69 -10.69 -2.17
N VAL A 132 -7.72 -10.67 -0.85
CA VAL A 132 -7.01 -9.64 -0.07
C VAL A 132 -5.50 -9.73 -0.31
N LEU A 133 -4.93 -10.93 -0.26
CA LEU A 133 -3.50 -11.13 -0.54
C LEU A 133 -3.13 -10.71 -1.96
N ARG A 134 -3.97 -11.06 -2.94
CA ARG A 134 -3.79 -10.62 -4.33
C ARG A 134 -3.77 -9.10 -4.48
N ARG A 135 -4.66 -8.40 -3.78
CA ARG A 135 -4.69 -6.92 -3.78
C ARG A 135 -3.41 -6.32 -3.20
N ILE A 136 -2.95 -6.86 -2.06
CA ILE A 136 -1.72 -6.43 -1.38
C ILE A 136 -0.53 -6.61 -2.33
N LEU A 137 -0.40 -7.79 -2.96
CA LEU A 137 0.65 -8.09 -3.91
C LEU A 137 0.65 -7.12 -5.10
N ARG A 138 -0.50 -6.99 -5.77
CA ARG A 138 -0.65 -6.11 -6.95
C ARG A 138 -0.35 -4.64 -6.62
N ARG A 139 -0.74 -4.19 -5.44
CA ARG A 139 -0.41 -2.85 -4.95
C ARG A 139 1.11 -2.65 -4.86
N ALA A 140 1.83 -3.58 -4.23
CA ALA A 140 3.29 -3.50 -4.11
C ALA A 140 3.99 -3.53 -5.47
N VAL A 141 3.61 -4.46 -6.34
CA VAL A 141 4.16 -4.57 -7.70
C VAL A 141 3.96 -3.28 -8.50
N ARG A 142 2.78 -2.67 -8.41
CA ARG A 142 2.53 -1.39 -9.05
C ARG A 142 3.46 -0.30 -8.53
N TYR A 143 3.58 -0.14 -7.20
CA TYR A 143 4.47 0.87 -6.61
C TYR A 143 5.92 0.66 -7.07
N GLY A 144 6.41 -0.57 -7.05
CA GLY A 144 7.76 -0.89 -7.51
C GLY A 144 7.98 -0.51 -8.98
N ARG A 145 7.07 -0.90 -9.87
CA ARG A 145 7.20 -0.62 -11.30
C ARG A 145 7.04 0.85 -11.65
N GLN A 146 6.09 1.54 -11.03
CA GLN A 146 5.74 2.91 -11.43
C GLN A 146 6.58 3.97 -10.72
N MET A 147 6.88 3.80 -9.43
CA MET A 147 7.60 4.79 -8.64
C MET A 147 9.10 4.52 -8.59
N LEU A 148 9.50 3.23 -8.60
CA LEU A 148 10.91 2.85 -8.48
C LEU A 148 11.51 2.28 -9.79
N GLY A 149 10.74 2.18 -10.87
CA GLY A 149 11.23 1.64 -12.15
C GLY A 149 11.61 0.16 -12.10
N ALA A 150 11.09 -0.60 -11.15
CA ALA A 150 11.42 -2.01 -10.93
C ALA A 150 11.11 -2.89 -12.15
N LYS A 151 11.94 -3.88 -12.40
CA LYS A 151 11.74 -4.90 -13.43
C LYS A 151 10.79 -6.00 -12.91
N SER A 152 10.22 -6.79 -13.83
CA SER A 152 9.42 -7.96 -13.45
C SER A 152 10.25 -8.96 -12.64
N GLY A 153 9.63 -9.55 -11.62
CA GLY A 153 10.29 -10.49 -10.72
C GLY A 153 11.02 -9.84 -9.54
N PHE A 154 11.08 -8.51 -9.46
CA PHE A 154 11.76 -7.82 -8.36
C PHE A 154 11.12 -8.12 -7.00
N PHE A 155 9.79 -8.18 -6.98
CA PHE A 155 9.05 -8.33 -5.73
C PHE A 155 9.20 -9.73 -5.14
N ALA A 156 9.09 -10.76 -5.98
CA ALA A 156 9.37 -12.13 -5.57
C ALA A 156 10.82 -12.31 -5.05
N GLY A 157 11.78 -11.62 -5.68
CA GLY A 157 13.19 -11.63 -5.27
C GLY A 157 13.47 -11.05 -3.88
N LEU A 158 12.49 -10.39 -3.23
CA LEU A 158 12.62 -9.89 -1.87
C LEU A 158 12.28 -10.96 -0.80
N VAL A 159 11.64 -12.07 -1.16
CA VAL A 159 11.29 -13.15 -0.21
C VAL A 159 12.50 -13.68 0.56
N PRO A 160 13.64 -14.01 -0.08
CA PRO A 160 14.83 -14.47 0.63
C PRO A 160 15.32 -13.49 1.70
N VAL A 161 15.21 -12.19 1.46
CA VAL A 161 15.63 -11.16 2.42
C VAL A 161 14.76 -11.19 3.68
N VAL A 162 13.44 -11.36 3.53
CA VAL A 162 12.52 -11.50 4.68
C VAL A 162 12.83 -12.78 5.45
N VAL A 163 13.08 -13.90 4.75
CA VAL A 163 13.41 -15.19 5.37
C VAL A 163 14.77 -15.15 6.10
N GLU A 164 15.77 -14.52 5.53
CA GLU A 164 17.08 -14.36 6.16
C GLU A 164 16.96 -13.50 7.43
N HIS A 165 16.28 -12.35 7.30
CA HIS A 165 16.16 -11.38 8.38
C HIS A 165 15.29 -11.85 9.54
N MET A 166 14.16 -12.48 9.27
CA MET A 166 13.16 -12.83 10.30
C MET A 166 13.15 -14.33 10.65
N GLY A 167 13.80 -15.17 9.87
CA GLY A 167 13.72 -16.63 10.01
C GLY A 167 14.42 -17.21 11.25
N GLU A 168 15.19 -16.43 12.00
CA GLU A 168 15.70 -16.85 13.30
C GLU A 168 14.59 -16.81 14.36
N ALA A 169 13.84 -15.68 14.40
CA ALA A 169 12.71 -15.51 15.30
C ALA A 169 11.48 -16.31 14.86
N PHE A 170 11.32 -16.55 13.54
CA PHE A 170 10.19 -17.26 12.93
C PHE A 170 10.69 -18.41 12.03
N PRO A 171 11.09 -19.56 12.63
CA PRO A 171 11.69 -20.68 11.90
C PRO A 171 10.82 -21.26 10.78
N GLU A 172 9.48 -21.08 10.87
CA GLU A 172 8.52 -21.50 9.85
C GLU A 172 8.80 -20.87 8.47
N LEU A 173 9.35 -19.67 8.41
CA LEU A 173 9.72 -18.99 7.16
C LEU A 173 10.78 -19.77 6.37
N ARG A 174 11.59 -20.58 7.05
CA ARG A 174 12.67 -21.39 6.45
C ARG A 174 12.21 -22.74 5.91
N ARG A 175 10.93 -23.12 6.10
CA ARG A 175 10.42 -24.45 5.69
C ARG A 175 10.43 -24.64 4.18
N ASP A 176 9.87 -23.68 3.45
CA ASP A 176 9.77 -23.75 1.98
C ASP A 176 9.73 -22.34 1.36
N PRO A 177 10.81 -21.56 1.48
CA PRO A 177 10.87 -20.21 0.93
C PRO A 177 10.77 -20.20 -0.60
N ALA A 178 11.24 -21.24 -1.29
CA ALA A 178 11.16 -21.36 -2.74
C ALA A 178 9.71 -21.43 -3.23
N LYS A 179 8.84 -22.13 -2.51
CA LYS A 179 7.40 -22.18 -2.81
C LYS A 179 6.75 -20.81 -2.62
N VAL A 180 7.08 -20.09 -1.56
CA VAL A 180 6.58 -18.74 -1.30
C VAL A 180 6.99 -17.80 -2.43
N GLU A 181 8.26 -17.82 -2.79
CA GLU A 181 8.79 -17.03 -3.90
C GLU A 181 8.10 -17.35 -5.23
N ALA A 182 7.89 -18.63 -5.55
CA ALA A 182 7.22 -19.06 -6.77
C ALA A 182 5.78 -18.54 -6.84
N ILE A 183 5.00 -18.66 -5.76
CA ILE A 183 3.61 -18.17 -5.70
C ILE A 183 3.55 -16.64 -5.94
N ILE A 184 4.46 -15.89 -5.31
CA ILE A 184 4.53 -14.43 -5.49
C ILE A 184 4.96 -14.09 -6.92
N ARG A 185 5.93 -14.79 -7.48
CA ARG A 185 6.43 -14.61 -8.85
C ARG A 185 5.34 -14.84 -9.90
N ASP A 186 4.60 -15.91 -9.78
CA ASP A 186 3.51 -16.25 -10.71
C ASP A 186 2.43 -15.15 -10.75
N GLU A 187 2.03 -14.64 -9.58
CA GLU A 187 1.04 -13.56 -9.50
C GLU A 187 1.62 -12.22 -9.98
N GLU A 188 2.88 -11.92 -9.66
CA GLU A 188 3.60 -10.72 -10.11
C GLU A 188 3.69 -10.67 -11.63
N GLU A 189 4.13 -11.76 -12.27
CA GLU A 189 4.24 -11.88 -13.73
C GLU A 189 2.87 -11.83 -14.41
N SER A 190 1.90 -12.55 -13.84
CA SER A 190 0.52 -12.52 -14.35
C SER A 190 -0.07 -11.11 -14.33
N PHE A 191 0.12 -10.39 -13.23
CA PHE A 191 -0.33 -9.01 -13.13
C PHE A 191 0.48 -8.08 -14.05
N GLY A 192 1.79 -8.27 -14.15
CA GLY A 192 2.66 -7.48 -15.00
C GLY A 192 2.21 -7.47 -16.47
N ARG A 193 1.73 -8.61 -17.00
CA ARG A 193 1.20 -8.70 -18.37
C ARG A 193 -0.04 -7.84 -18.61
N THR A 194 -0.87 -7.64 -17.60
CA THR A 194 -2.11 -6.87 -17.70
C THR A 194 -1.95 -5.43 -17.22
N LEU A 195 -0.97 -5.16 -16.35
CA LEU A 195 -0.74 -3.85 -15.76
C LEU A 195 -0.53 -2.76 -16.83
N ASP A 196 0.35 -2.98 -17.80
CA ASP A 196 0.67 -1.98 -18.81
C ASP A 196 -0.54 -1.64 -19.71
N ARG A 197 -1.33 -2.65 -20.04
CA ARG A 197 -2.58 -2.46 -20.80
C ARG A 197 -3.65 -1.75 -19.98
N GLY A 198 -3.82 -2.13 -18.72
CA GLY A 198 -4.75 -1.49 -17.80
C GLY A 198 -4.35 -0.05 -17.51
N MET A 199 -3.06 0.24 -17.37
CA MET A 199 -2.53 1.59 -17.24
C MET A 199 -2.84 2.44 -18.45
N THR A 200 -2.68 1.89 -19.66
CA THR A 200 -3.03 2.60 -20.90
C THR A 200 -4.51 2.94 -20.96
N LEU A 201 -5.38 2.00 -20.57
CA LEU A 201 -6.82 2.26 -20.50
C LEU A 201 -7.14 3.31 -19.43
N PHE A 202 -6.62 3.16 -18.22
CA PHE A 202 -6.83 4.14 -17.14
C PHE A 202 -6.44 5.55 -17.56
N TYR A 203 -5.30 5.67 -18.22
CA TYR A 203 -4.80 6.93 -18.74
C TYR A 203 -5.74 7.58 -19.74
N LYS A 204 -6.24 6.78 -20.68
CA LYS A 204 -7.20 7.23 -21.68
C LYS A 204 -8.48 7.74 -21.01
N THR A 205 -9.06 6.93 -20.11
CA THR A 205 -10.31 7.28 -19.45
C THR A 205 -10.16 8.48 -18.49
N ALA A 206 -9.00 8.63 -17.84
CA ALA A 206 -8.69 9.80 -17.03
C ALA A 206 -8.60 11.08 -17.89
N LEU A 207 -7.91 11.01 -19.02
CA LEU A 207 -7.83 12.12 -19.96
C LEU A 207 -9.19 12.50 -20.53
N ASP A 208 -10.03 11.54 -20.88
CA ASP A 208 -11.37 11.78 -21.38
C ASP A 208 -12.28 12.41 -20.32
N ALA A 209 -12.16 11.96 -19.05
CA ALA A 209 -12.88 12.56 -17.90
C ALA A 209 -12.41 14.00 -17.63
N ILE A 210 -11.11 14.27 -17.70
CA ILE A 210 -10.52 15.60 -17.54
C ILE A 210 -10.99 16.53 -18.68
N ALA A 211 -10.97 16.03 -19.91
CA ALA A 211 -11.42 16.78 -21.08
C ALA A 211 -12.91 17.17 -20.99
N ALA A 212 -13.75 16.24 -20.48
CA ALA A 212 -15.17 16.51 -20.26
C ALA A 212 -15.42 17.52 -19.11
N ALA A 213 -14.52 17.59 -18.12
CA ALA A 213 -14.62 18.52 -16.98
C ALA A 213 -13.95 19.88 -17.23
N ALA A 214 -13.16 20.01 -18.31
CA ALA A 214 -12.46 21.24 -18.63
C ALA A 214 -13.44 22.36 -19.05
N PRO A 215 -13.34 23.58 -18.48
CA PRO A 215 -14.28 24.67 -18.78
C PRO A 215 -14.34 25.07 -20.27
N ALA A 216 -13.20 24.98 -20.96
CA ALA A 216 -13.07 25.31 -22.37
C ALA A 216 -13.48 24.17 -23.33
N GLY A 217 -13.93 23.04 -22.76
CA GLY A 217 -14.37 21.85 -23.50
C GLY A 217 -13.24 20.90 -23.94
N PRO A 218 -13.62 19.68 -24.41
CA PRO A 218 -12.68 18.60 -24.67
C PRO A 218 -11.71 18.84 -25.85
N GLU A 219 -12.08 19.69 -26.79
CA GLU A 219 -11.28 20.03 -27.97
C GLU A 219 -10.45 21.31 -27.79
N SER A 220 -10.38 21.84 -26.57
CA SER A 220 -9.63 23.08 -26.32
C SER A 220 -8.11 22.90 -26.48
N PRO A 221 -7.38 23.97 -26.87
CA PRO A 221 -5.93 23.94 -26.91
C PRO A 221 -5.27 23.57 -25.60
N GLU A 222 -5.91 23.89 -24.47
CA GLU A 222 -5.46 23.57 -23.12
C GLU A 222 -5.50 22.06 -22.87
N VAL A 223 -6.59 21.39 -23.27
CA VAL A 223 -6.73 19.93 -23.19
C VAL A 223 -5.74 19.24 -24.15
N ALA A 224 -5.55 19.75 -25.36
CA ALA A 224 -4.54 19.23 -26.29
C ALA A 224 -3.12 19.35 -25.70
N SER A 225 -2.79 20.47 -25.07
CA SER A 225 -1.50 20.69 -24.42
C SER A 225 -1.26 19.71 -23.26
N VAL A 226 -2.25 19.49 -22.39
CA VAL A 226 -2.09 18.53 -21.28
C VAL A 226 -2.01 17.09 -21.77
N ARG A 227 -2.73 16.72 -22.83
CA ARG A 227 -2.60 15.39 -23.48
C ARG A 227 -1.17 15.18 -23.99
N HIS A 228 -0.59 16.16 -24.66
CA HIS A 228 0.78 16.08 -25.17
C HIS A 228 1.80 16.03 -24.02
N ALA A 229 1.69 16.92 -23.05
CA ALA A 229 2.58 16.94 -21.89
C ALA A 229 2.53 15.65 -21.10
N ALA A 230 1.33 15.10 -20.85
CA ALA A 230 1.18 13.83 -20.16
C ALA A 230 1.67 12.62 -20.96
N ALA A 231 1.63 12.65 -22.29
CA ALA A 231 2.16 11.57 -23.13
C ALA A 231 3.68 11.44 -23.05
N THR A 232 4.39 12.56 -22.82
CA THR A 232 5.86 12.63 -22.85
C THR A 232 6.50 12.69 -21.47
N ALA A 233 5.74 13.04 -20.41
CA ALA A 233 6.27 13.19 -19.07
C ALA A 233 6.59 11.85 -18.39
N PRO A 234 7.70 11.75 -17.64
CA PRO A 234 7.97 10.61 -16.75
C PRO A 234 6.87 10.45 -15.70
N ASP A 235 6.47 11.53 -15.04
CA ASP A 235 5.34 11.58 -14.12
C ASP A 235 4.06 12.07 -14.82
N ARG A 236 3.43 11.16 -15.52
CA ARG A 236 2.19 11.42 -16.23
C ARG A 236 1.05 11.85 -15.32
N PHE A 237 0.93 11.22 -14.13
CA PHE A 237 -0.16 11.52 -13.19
C PHE A 237 0.01 12.88 -12.53
N GLY A 238 1.22 13.27 -12.19
CA GLY A 238 1.50 14.61 -11.68
C GLY A 238 1.11 15.70 -12.66
N VAL A 239 1.32 15.48 -13.96
CA VAL A 239 0.87 16.41 -15.00
C VAL A 239 -0.66 16.53 -15.02
N LEU A 240 -1.38 15.40 -15.00
CA LEU A 240 -2.84 15.40 -14.99
C LEU A 240 -3.40 16.04 -13.72
N ARG A 241 -2.86 15.70 -12.56
CA ARG A 241 -3.26 16.26 -11.27
C ARG A 241 -3.08 17.78 -11.21
N LYS A 242 -1.95 18.30 -11.65
CA LYS A 242 -1.71 19.75 -11.71
C LYS A 242 -2.74 20.45 -12.60
N PHE A 243 -3.06 19.87 -13.76
CA PHE A 243 -4.07 20.42 -14.65
C PHE A 243 -5.46 20.45 -14.00
N VAL A 244 -5.88 19.36 -13.38
CA VAL A 244 -7.17 19.27 -12.67
C VAL A 244 -7.27 20.35 -11.60
N HIS A 245 -6.26 20.48 -10.74
CA HIS A 245 -6.25 21.47 -9.67
C HIS A 245 -6.26 22.92 -10.17
N SER A 246 -5.61 23.18 -11.29
CA SER A 246 -5.46 24.56 -11.79
C SER A 246 -6.55 25.02 -12.76
N ARG A 247 -7.25 24.08 -13.42
CA ARG A 247 -8.12 24.39 -14.57
C ARG A 247 -9.53 23.81 -14.47
N CYS A 248 -9.75 22.70 -13.76
CA CYS A 248 -11.07 22.10 -13.68
C CYS A 248 -11.90 22.71 -12.54
N THR A 249 -13.08 23.23 -12.86
CA THR A 249 -14.05 23.72 -11.86
C THR A 249 -14.89 22.61 -11.27
N LYS A 250 -14.98 21.47 -11.97
CA LYS A 250 -15.67 20.26 -11.50
C LYS A 250 -14.67 19.14 -11.40
N ARG A 251 -14.81 18.28 -10.38
CA ARG A 251 -13.98 17.08 -10.25
C ARG A 251 -14.24 16.15 -11.44
N PRO A 252 -13.20 15.77 -12.23
CA PRO A 252 -13.35 14.78 -13.29
C PRO A 252 -13.80 13.44 -12.71
N THR A 253 -14.65 12.72 -13.44
CA THR A 253 -15.18 11.43 -12.96
C THR A 253 -14.99 10.38 -14.03
N ILE A 254 -14.30 9.28 -13.70
CA ILE A 254 -14.16 8.12 -14.57
C ILE A 254 -15.51 7.37 -14.58
N ALA A 255 -15.99 7.01 -15.78
CA ALA A 255 -17.24 6.29 -15.92
C ALA A 255 -17.17 4.90 -15.25
N GLY A 256 -18.27 4.49 -14.58
CA GLY A 256 -18.32 3.22 -13.88
C GLY A 256 -18.07 2.01 -14.78
N LEU A 257 -18.45 2.08 -16.06
CA LEU A 257 -18.18 1.02 -17.05
C LEU A 257 -16.68 0.85 -17.31
N ASP A 258 -15.92 1.94 -17.37
CA ASP A 258 -14.47 1.91 -17.57
C ASP A 258 -13.76 1.40 -16.31
N ALA A 259 -14.21 1.82 -15.13
CA ALA A 259 -13.73 1.29 -13.87
C ALA A 259 -14.00 -0.22 -13.73
N PHE A 260 -15.19 -0.69 -14.16
CA PHE A 260 -15.54 -2.11 -14.20
C PHE A 260 -14.63 -2.87 -15.18
N LYS A 261 -14.36 -2.32 -16.35
CA LYS A 261 -13.47 -2.94 -17.34
C LYS A 261 -12.03 -3.06 -16.84
N LEU A 262 -11.52 -2.05 -16.11
CA LEU A 262 -10.23 -2.12 -15.43
C LEU A 262 -10.20 -3.28 -14.43
N TYR A 263 -11.27 -3.46 -13.66
CA TYR A 263 -11.37 -4.53 -12.67
C TYR A 263 -11.49 -5.91 -13.33
N ASP A 264 -12.48 -6.09 -14.21
CA ASP A 264 -12.85 -7.38 -14.78
C ASP A 264 -11.81 -7.89 -15.81
N THR A 265 -11.38 -7.01 -16.72
CA THR A 265 -10.53 -7.41 -17.86
C THR A 265 -9.03 -7.33 -17.52
N TYR A 266 -8.62 -6.30 -16.77
CA TYR A 266 -7.21 -6.06 -16.49
C TYR A 266 -6.79 -6.41 -15.07
N GLY A 267 -7.73 -6.85 -14.23
CA GLY A 267 -7.46 -7.29 -12.87
C GLY A 267 -6.97 -6.17 -11.95
N PHE A 268 -7.36 -4.93 -12.23
CA PHE A 268 -7.10 -3.81 -11.33
C PHE A 268 -8.07 -3.91 -10.15
N PRO A 269 -7.60 -4.11 -8.92
CA PRO A 269 -8.47 -3.99 -7.77
C PRO A 269 -9.14 -2.61 -7.72
N ILE A 270 -10.39 -2.56 -7.28
CA ILE A 270 -11.17 -1.31 -7.26
C ILE A 270 -10.46 -0.23 -6.42
N ASP A 271 -9.90 -0.61 -5.28
CA ASP A 271 -9.12 0.30 -4.44
C ASP A 271 -7.88 0.86 -5.13
N LEU A 272 -7.27 0.10 -6.05
CA LEU A 272 -6.18 0.58 -6.88
C LEU A 272 -6.67 1.63 -7.88
N THR A 273 -7.82 1.39 -8.51
CA THR A 273 -8.44 2.34 -9.44
C THR A 273 -8.82 3.64 -8.73
N VAL A 274 -9.38 3.56 -7.53
CA VAL A 274 -9.71 4.73 -6.68
C VAL A 274 -8.44 5.50 -6.32
N LEU A 275 -7.41 4.79 -5.82
CA LEU A 275 -6.13 5.43 -5.45
C LEU A 275 -5.45 6.15 -6.63
N MET A 276 -5.67 5.68 -7.84
CA MET A 276 -5.11 6.30 -9.04
C MET A 276 -5.95 7.49 -9.54
N ALA A 277 -7.24 7.51 -9.20
CA ALA A 277 -8.17 8.58 -9.57
C ALA A 277 -8.13 9.79 -8.61
N ASP A 278 -7.67 9.59 -7.38
CA ASP A 278 -7.43 10.65 -6.38
C ASP A 278 -6.10 11.35 -6.60
#